data_d7c48a9ef415475a6619a94ab808eddf
#
_entry.id   d7c48a9ef415475a6619a94ab808eddf
#
_cell.length_a   1.000
_cell.length_b   1.000
_cell.length_c   1.000
_cell.angle_alpha   90.00
_cell.angle_beta   90.00
_cell.angle_gamma   90.00
#
_symmetry.space_group_name_H-M   'P 1'
#
loop_
_entity.id
_entity.type
_entity.pdbx_description
1 polymer ?
#
loop_
_entity_poly.entity_id
_entity_poly.type
_entity_poly.pdbx_seq_one_letter_code
_entity_poly.pdbx_strand_id
1 'polypeptide(L)'
;SRGLGDVYKRQVMIKFDNKLELRYYFNDKSNYMDAMIKHRSEKEVLSLVRTLADMLDIKMTVYCESFAQQEGFREIWSVAGENSRLISVLLNLFMQVWTRPSLLVGGQPVVDRSVADEEKMQREIALLRSNLRKKIPGITVTRELVELLSASPRFCKCKSNFYEAVRGYPKVTKFTLRELNENNRSRSGSLEVKREQFDYYILRSDELPPVKDNKATIEIISPVLKDARYRWKGIYNKGGETIDFYMCDEDFKKDMFDEKIAFKSGMCIDCVLEIQRKMSELGEVVNISYTVETVIRTRFDKMEIITPQGKRHLRKLEAEKKQLTLDLFG
;
A
#
# COMPACT_ATOMS: atom_id res chain seq x y z
N SER A 1 60.85 -10.04 19.89
CA SER A 1 59.43 -9.75 19.93
C SER A 1 59.07 -8.68 18.91
N ARG A 2 58.91 -9.10 17.68
CA ARG A 2 58.32 -8.28 16.61
C ARG A 2 56.97 -8.91 16.24
N GLY A 3 55.88 -8.14 16.30
CA GLY A 3 54.81 -8.42 15.39
C GLY A 3 53.45 -8.86 15.93
N LEU A 4 53.00 -8.40 17.10
CA LEU A 4 51.56 -8.51 17.44
C LEU A 4 50.81 -7.17 17.35
N GLY A 5 51.49 -6.07 17.05
CA GLY A 5 50.92 -4.73 16.92
C GLY A 5 50.40 -4.37 15.53
N ASP A 6 50.75 -5.13 14.50
CA ASP A 6 50.46 -4.72 13.10
C ASP A 6 49.26 -5.44 12.46
N VAL A 7 48.69 -6.45 13.12
CA VAL A 7 47.53 -7.20 12.61
C VAL A 7 46.22 -6.45 12.87
N TYR A 8 46.15 -5.55 13.84
CA TYR A 8 44.94 -4.79 14.18
C TYR A 8 44.77 -3.49 13.40
N LYS A 9 45.69 -3.09 12.54
CA LYS A 9 45.65 -1.80 11.83
C LYS A 9 45.08 -1.84 10.39
N ARG A 10 44.67 -2.99 9.92
CA ARG A 10 43.97 -3.09 8.63
C ARG A 10 42.52 -3.52 8.80
N GLN A 11 41.75 -2.81 9.62
CA GLN A 11 40.35 -2.75 9.35
C GLN A 11 40.19 -2.00 8.02
N VAL A 12 39.98 -2.75 6.94
CA VAL A 12 39.55 -2.18 5.68
C VAL A 12 38.19 -1.52 5.97
N MET A 13 38.21 -0.20 6.19
CA MET A 13 36.96 0.56 6.29
C MET A 13 36.30 0.46 4.91
N ILE A 14 35.32 -0.42 4.79
CA ILE A 14 34.48 -0.49 3.61
C ILE A 14 33.77 0.86 3.49
N LYS A 15 34.12 1.64 2.48
CA LYS A 15 33.44 2.91 2.19
C LYS A 15 32.24 2.60 1.33
N PHE A 16 31.08 2.99 1.81
CA PHE A 16 29.83 2.87 1.07
C PHE A 16 29.55 4.17 0.32
N ASP A 17 29.31 4.08 -0.98
CA ASP A 17 29.03 5.23 -1.84
C ASP A 17 27.66 5.84 -1.58
N ASN A 18 26.69 5.04 -1.13
CA ASN A 18 25.31 5.43 -1.00
C ASN A 18 24.86 5.26 0.45
N LYS A 19 24.43 6.35 1.04
CA LYS A 19 23.98 6.37 2.43
C LYS A 19 22.70 7.20 2.55
N LEU A 20 21.86 6.82 3.49
CA LEU A 20 20.67 7.56 3.88
C LEU A 20 20.82 8.04 5.32
N GLU A 21 20.67 9.32 5.55
CA GLU A 21 20.69 9.95 6.87
C GLU A 21 19.29 10.37 7.28
N LEU A 22 18.88 9.95 8.48
CA LEU A 22 17.73 10.47 9.19
C LEU A 22 18.19 11.16 10.46
N ARG A 23 17.86 12.42 10.64
CA ARG A 23 18.26 13.20 11.80
C ARG A 23 17.05 13.87 12.45
N TYR A 24 16.88 13.61 13.74
CA TYR A 24 15.85 14.23 14.57
C TYR A 24 16.44 15.39 15.36
N TYR A 25 15.68 16.46 15.47
CA TYR A 25 16.03 17.64 16.27
C TYR A 25 15.09 17.76 17.45
N PHE A 26 15.63 18.02 18.63
CA PHE A 26 14.92 18.02 19.89
C PHE A 26 14.83 19.42 20.48
N ASN A 27 13.76 19.70 21.22
CA ASN A 27 13.55 20.96 21.92
C ASN A 27 14.54 21.17 23.07
N ASP A 28 15.07 20.09 23.67
CA ASP A 28 16.06 20.08 24.76
C ASP A 28 17.51 19.98 24.30
N LYS A 29 17.76 20.01 22.97
CA LYS A 29 19.09 19.87 22.34
C LYS A 29 19.85 18.60 22.71
N SER A 30 19.19 17.62 23.30
CA SER A 30 19.82 16.33 23.64
C SER A 30 20.15 15.52 22.38
N ASN A 31 20.92 14.44 22.58
CA ASN A 31 21.37 13.52 21.53
C ASN A 31 20.86 12.08 21.75
N TYR A 32 19.85 11.90 22.59
CA TYR A 32 19.24 10.60 22.86
C TYR A 32 17.75 10.62 22.53
N MET A 33 17.22 9.48 22.12
CA MET A 33 15.84 9.26 21.72
C MET A 33 15.29 8.02 22.41
N ASP A 34 13.98 8.00 22.67
CA ASP A 34 13.29 6.81 23.15
C ASP A 34 13.50 5.65 22.17
N ALA A 35 13.95 4.50 22.68
CA ALA A 35 14.30 3.35 21.86
C ALA A 35 13.10 2.76 21.11
N MET A 36 11.88 2.82 21.69
CA MET A 36 10.67 2.31 21.06
C MET A 36 10.22 3.21 19.91
N ILE A 37 10.30 4.53 20.11
CA ILE A 37 9.99 5.51 19.05
C ILE A 37 11.00 5.40 17.91
N LYS A 38 12.29 5.31 18.26
CA LYS A 38 13.37 5.06 17.28
C LYS A 38 13.07 3.81 16.46
N HIS A 39 12.81 2.68 17.13
CA HIS A 39 12.58 1.41 16.45
C HIS A 39 11.35 1.47 15.53
N ARG A 40 10.25 2.08 15.96
CA ARG A 40 9.03 2.24 15.14
C ARG A 40 9.32 3.07 13.90
N SER A 41 9.95 4.24 14.05
CA SER A 41 10.24 5.13 12.94
C SER A 41 11.26 4.54 11.96
N GLU A 42 12.34 3.93 12.44
CA GLU A 42 13.35 3.25 11.64
C GLU A 42 12.74 2.13 10.78
N LYS A 43 11.93 1.28 11.41
CA LYS A 43 11.23 0.17 10.73
C LYS A 43 10.47 0.64 9.49
N GLU A 44 9.72 1.74 9.58
CA GLU A 44 8.89 2.22 8.48
C GLU A 44 9.75 2.75 7.33
N VAL A 45 10.83 3.49 7.63
CA VAL A 45 11.77 3.97 6.60
C VAL A 45 12.42 2.81 5.86
N LEU A 46 12.99 1.85 6.62
CA LEU A 46 13.67 0.69 6.04
C LEU A 46 12.72 -0.24 5.30
N SER A 47 11.47 -0.37 5.76
CA SER A 47 10.44 -1.15 5.07
C SER A 47 10.15 -0.59 3.68
N LEU A 48 10.04 0.74 3.54
CA LEU A 48 9.82 1.36 2.23
C LEU A 48 11.03 1.24 1.30
N VAL A 49 12.23 1.44 1.82
CA VAL A 49 13.47 1.25 1.02
C VAL A 49 13.53 -0.19 0.50
N ARG A 50 13.23 -1.18 1.34
CA ARG A 50 13.20 -2.60 0.94
C ARG A 50 12.10 -2.87 -0.09
N THR A 51 10.90 -2.35 0.12
CA THR A 51 9.80 -2.51 -0.82
C THR A 51 10.16 -1.99 -2.22
N LEU A 52 10.81 -0.81 -2.30
CA LEU A 52 11.28 -0.27 -3.58
C LEU A 52 12.39 -1.12 -4.20
N ALA A 53 13.29 -1.65 -3.39
CA ALA A 53 14.35 -2.55 -3.86
C ALA A 53 13.75 -3.84 -4.47
N ASP A 54 12.79 -4.45 -3.78
CA ASP A 54 12.09 -5.65 -4.27
C ASP A 54 11.32 -5.33 -5.57
N MET A 55 10.61 -4.19 -5.61
CA MET A 55 9.92 -3.74 -6.82
C MET A 55 10.86 -3.52 -8.01
N LEU A 56 12.10 -3.10 -7.77
CA LEU A 56 13.11 -2.85 -8.80
C LEU A 56 14.03 -4.05 -9.07
N ASP A 57 13.82 -5.16 -8.35
CA ASP A 57 14.69 -6.35 -8.42
C ASP A 57 16.17 -5.99 -8.10
N ILE A 58 16.37 -5.16 -7.09
CA ILE A 58 17.68 -4.71 -6.63
C ILE A 58 18.05 -5.45 -5.34
N LYS A 59 19.09 -6.27 -5.41
CA LYS A 59 19.65 -6.91 -4.22
C LYS A 59 20.48 -5.90 -3.45
N MET A 60 20.14 -5.70 -2.16
CA MET A 60 20.84 -4.77 -1.30
C MET A 60 20.97 -5.30 0.13
N THR A 61 21.94 -4.75 0.86
CA THR A 61 22.10 -4.90 2.30
C THR A 61 22.22 -3.51 2.92
N VAL A 62 21.53 -3.30 4.04
CA VAL A 62 21.58 -2.03 4.77
C VAL A 62 22.37 -2.24 6.06
N TYR A 63 23.37 -1.40 6.29
CA TYR A 63 24.20 -1.38 7.48
C TYR A 63 23.92 -0.10 8.26
N CYS A 64 23.75 -0.19 9.57
CA CYS A 64 23.67 0.96 10.45
C CYS A 64 25.08 1.42 10.83
N GLU A 65 25.39 2.69 10.62
CA GLU A 65 26.67 3.28 11.04
C GLU A 65 26.55 3.85 12.46
N SER A 66 27.57 3.60 13.28
CA SER A 66 27.70 4.20 14.62
C SER A 66 28.45 5.52 14.53
N PHE A 67 27.93 6.58 15.15
CA PHE A 67 28.54 7.91 15.15
C PHE A 67 28.84 8.44 16.55
N ALA A 68 29.94 9.20 16.64
CA ALA A 68 30.22 10.04 17.79
C ALA A 68 29.27 11.24 17.84
N GLN A 69 29.00 11.74 19.03
CA GLN A 69 27.96 12.68 19.41
C GLN A 69 27.93 13.98 18.60
N GLN A 70 26.73 14.33 18.08
CA GLN A 70 26.36 15.65 17.58
C GLN A 70 25.00 16.03 18.18
N GLU A 71 24.61 17.32 18.13
CA GLU A 71 23.30 17.78 18.55
C GLU A 71 22.16 17.05 17.78
N GLY A 72 21.13 16.58 18.50
CA GLY A 72 20.05 15.78 17.97
C GLY A 72 20.41 14.30 17.83
N PHE A 73 19.43 13.49 17.45
CA PHE A 73 19.61 12.05 17.24
C PHE A 73 19.77 11.77 15.74
N ARG A 74 20.88 11.15 15.36
CA ARG A 74 21.28 10.92 13.98
C ARG A 74 21.44 9.44 13.70
N GLU A 75 20.82 8.97 12.65
CA GLU A 75 20.97 7.62 12.11
C GLU A 75 21.50 7.71 10.68
N ILE A 76 22.51 6.91 10.37
CA ILE A 76 23.00 6.75 9.00
C ILE A 76 22.96 5.28 8.64
N TRP A 77 22.33 5.00 7.51
CA TRP A 77 22.27 3.68 6.90
C TRP A 77 23.10 3.67 5.63
N SER A 78 24.14 2.85 5.63
CA SER A 78 24.92 2.56 4.43
C SER A 78 24.27 1.47 3.64
N VAL A 79 23.96 1.74 2.37
CA VAL A 79 23.27 0.81 1.49
C VAL A 79 24.26 0.23 0.50
N ALA A 80 24.52 -1.08 0.62
CA ALA A 80 25.39 -1.84 -0.25
C ALA A 80 24.59 -2.70 -1.23
N GLY A 81 25.07 -2.84 -2.45
CA GLY A 81 24.50 -3.71 -3.47
C GLY A 81 25.51 -3.97 -4.59
N GLU A 82 25.15 -4.82 -5.54
CA GLU A 82 26.04 -5.21 -6.65
C GLU A 82 26.47 -4.01 -7.52
N ASN A 83 25.67 -2.92 -7.54
CA ASN A 83 25.95 -1.75 -8.35
C ASN A 83 25.52 -0.47 -7.62
N SER A 84 26.51 0.36 -7.27
CA SER A 84 26.32 1.65 -6.58
C SER A 84 25.33 2.58 -7.29
N ARG A 85 25.30 2.56 -8.62
CA ARG A 85 24.36 3.38 -9.44
C ARG A 85 22.91 2.94 -9.25
N LEU A 86 22.65 1.62 -9.18
CA LEU A 86 21.28 1.12 -8.93
C LEU A 86 20.78 1.55 -7.56
N ILE A 87 21.66 1.50 -6.58
CA ILE A 87 21.35 1.97 -5.21
C ILE A 87 21.07 3.49 -5.21
N SER A 88 21.84 4.28 -5.94
CA SER A 88 21.58 5.73 -6.02
C SER A 88 20.21 6.04 -6.66
N VAL A 89 19.82 5.31 -7.71
CA VAL A 89 18.47 5.47 -8.33
C VAL A 89 17.38 5.05 -7.33
N LEU A 90 17.58 3.96 -6.60
CA LEU A 90 16.66 3.50 -5.57
C LEU A 90 16.47 4.55 -4.47
N LEU A 91 17.55 5.10 -3.92
CA LEU A 91 17.48 6.12 -2.86
C LEU A 91 16.87 7.42 -3.38
N ASN A 92 17.17 7.81 -4.61
CA ASN A 92 16.55 8.97 -5.25
C ASN A 92 15.03 8.78 -5.42
N LEU A 93 14.57 7.60 -5.86
CA LEU A 93 13.16 7.27 -5.94
C LEU A 93 12.51 7.31 -4.55
N PHE A 94 13.16 6.69 -3.55
CA PHE A 94 12.70 6.72 -2.17
C PHE A 94 12.52 8.17 -1.66
N MET A 95 13.52 9.03 -1.86
CA MET A 95 13.46 10.44 -1.46
C MET A 95 12.29 11.17 -2.13
N GLN A 96 12.09 10.98 -3.43
CA GLN A 96 10.99 11.62 -4.15
C GLN A 96 9.61 11.15 -3.66
N VAL A 97 9.44 9.86 -3.40
CA VAL A 97 8.18 9.29 -2.87
C VAL A 97 7.94 9.74 -1.42
N TRP A 98 8.99 9.77 -0.60
CA TRP A 98 8.89 10.17 0.81
C TRP A 98 8.50 11.64 0.98
N THR A 99 9.03 12.54 0.16
CA THR A 99 8.79 13.99 0.24
C THR A 99 7.35 14.39 -0.10
N ARG A 100 6.63 13.56 -0.84
CA ARG A 100 5.25 13.89 -1.22
C ARG A 100 4.30 13.62 -0.07
N PRO A 101 3.44 14.59 0.30
CA PRO A 101 2.32 14.34 1.19
C PRO A 101 1.49 13.17 0.65
N SER A 102 0.93 12.36 1.52
CA SER A 102 -0.09 11.39 1.12
C SER A 102 -1.28 12.20 0.59
N LEU A 103 -1.70 11.95 -0.65
CA LEU A 103 -2.84 12.63 -1.23
C LEU A 103 -4.09 12.21 -0.46
N LEU A 104 -4.54 13.08 0.43
CA LEU A 104 -5.73 12.88 1.24
C LEU A 104 -6.86 13.72 0.66
N VAL A 105 -7.86 13.09 0.08
CA VAL A 105 -9.14 13.73 -0.20
C VAL A 105 -10.05 13.48 1.00
N GLY A 106 -10.42 14.55 1.70
CA GLY A 106 -11.27 14.45 2.89
C GLY A 106 -10.63 13.73 4.09
N GLY A 107 -9.27 13.60 4.12
CA GLY A 107 -8.55 12.91 5.19
C GLY A 107 -8.50 11.40 5.06
N GLN A 108 -8.98 10.84 3.94
CA GLN A 108 -8.81 9.44 3.58
C GLN A 108 -7.82 9.31 2.40
N PRO A 109 -7.04 8.22 2.33
CA PRO A 109 -6.23 7.97 1.16
C PRO A 109 -7.13 7.84 -0.05
N VAL A 110 -6.78 8.52 -1.15
CA VAL A 110 -7.41 8.29 -2.46
C VAL A 110 -6.91 6.94 -2.96
N VAL A 111 -7.47 5.86 -2.43
CA VAL A 111 -7.13 4.48 -2.78
C VAL A 111 -8.24 3.87 -3.62
N ASP A 112 -8.91 4.66 -4.41
CA ASP A 112 -9.65 4.10 -5.52
C ASP A 112 -8.70 3.96 -6.72
N ARG A 113 -7.71 3.06 -6.56
CA ARG A 113 -6.91 2.63 -7.69
C ARG A 113 -7.80 1.84 -8.59
N SER A 114 -8.09 2.40 -9.73
CA SER A 114 -8.63 1.63 -10.83
C SER A 114 -7.63 0.51 -11.16
N VAL A 115 -8.11 -0.62 -11.66
CA VAL A 115 -7.23 -1.70 -12.19
C VAL A 115 -6.23 -1.11 -13.19
N ALA A 116 -6.62 -0.06 -13.91
CA ALA A 116 -5.78 0.68 -14.84
C ALA A 116 -4.57 1.38 -14.17
N ASP A 117 -4.72 1.94 -12.97
CA ASP A 117 -3.61 2.60 -12.25
C ASP A 117 -2.59 1.58 -11.75
N GLU A 118 -3.07 0.41 -11.29
CA GLU A 118 -2.17 -0.68 -10.89
C GLU A 118 -1.39 -1.23 -12.08
N GLU A 119 -2.06 -1.49 -13.21
CA GLU A 119 -1.39 -1.92 -14.45
C GLU A 119 -0.39 -0.88 -14.97
N LYS A 120 -0.73 0.41 -14.84
CA LYS A 120 0.14 1.51 -15.22
C LYS A 120 1.39 1.56 -14.33
N MET A 121 1.22 1.44 -13.02
CA MET A 121 2.33 1.37 -12.07
C MET A 121 3.26 0.19 -12.39
N GLN A 122 2.72 -0.99 -12.67
CA GLN A 122 3.51 -2.16 -13.01
C GLN A 122 4.28 -1.97 -14.34
N ARG A 123 3.68 -1.32 -15.34
CA ARG A 123 4.36 -0.98 -16.60
C ARG A 123 5.51 -0.02 -16.37
N GLU A 124 5.34 1.05 -15.59
CA GLU A 124 6.39 2.02 -15.25
C GLU A 124 7.54 1.35 -14.49
N ILE A 125 7.24 0.47 -13.52
CA ILE A 125 8.24 -0.32 -12.79
C ILE A 125 9.00 -1.23 -13.75
N ALA A 126 8.32 -1.93 -14.64
CA ALA A 126 8.96 -2.81 -15.63
C ALA A 126 9.88 -2.05 -16.60
N LEU A 127 9.46 -0.86 -17.03
CA LEU A 127 10.26 0.04 -17.86
C LEU A 127 11.51 0.50 -17.12
N LEU A 128 11.37 0.95 -15.86
CA LEU A 128 12.52 1.36 -15.06
C LEU A 128 13.49 0.20 -14.83
N ARG A 129 13.00 -1.01 -14.50
CA ARG A 129 13.84 -2.22 -14.40
C ARG A 129 14.60 -2.51 -15.68
N SER A 130 13.93 -2.44 -16.84
CA SER A 130 14.56 -2.66 -18.15
C SER A 130 15.68 -1.66 -18.41
N ASN A 131 15.44 -0.37 -18.14
CA ASN A 131 16.43 0.69 -18.31
C ASN A 131 17.64 0.51 -17.38
N LEU A 132 17.38 0.11 -16.13
CA LEU A 132 18.44 -0.20 -15.15
C LEU A 132 19.32 -1.37 -15.62
N ARG A 133 18.72 -2.46 -16.12
CA ARG A 133 19.45 -3.63 -16.65
C ARG A 133 20.28 -3.29 -17.89
N LYS A 134 19.77 -2.44 -18.77
CA LYS A 134 20.48 -1.99 -20.00
C LYS A 134 21.59 -0.98 -19.72
N LYS A 135 21.80 -0.57 -18.47
CA LYS A 135 22.81 0.42 -18.04
C LYS A 135 22.73 1.73 -18.81
N ILE A 136 21.53 2.15 -19.21
CA ILE A 136 21.31 3.40 -19.94
C ILE A 136 21.86 4.58 -19.12
N PRO A 137 22.67 5.49 -19.70
CA PRO A 137 23.12 6.69 -19.00
C PRO A 137 21.92 7.65 -18.74
N GLY A 138 21.93 8.36 -17.59
CA GLY A 138 20.94 9.39 -17.30
C GLY A 138 19.52 8.87 -17.01
N ILE A 139 19.40 7.66 -16.42
CA ILE A 139 18.10 7.15 -15.99
C ILE A 139 17.49 8.13 -14.99
N THR A 140 16.36 8.71 -15.33
CA THR A 140 15.52 9.51 -14.45
C THR A 140 14.27 8.72 -14.07
N VAL A 141 13.88 8.87 -12.82
CA VAL A 141 12.60 8.35 -12.34
C VAL A 141 11.48 9.23 -12.91
N THR A 142 10.46 8.63 -13.50
CA THR A 142 9.33 9.38 -14.04
C THR A 142 8.50 10.00 -12.93
N ARG A 143 8.02 11.22 -13.15
CA ARG A 143 7.11 11.88 -12.21
C ARG A 143 5.86 11.04 -11.96
N GLU A 144 5.37 10.39 -12.99
CA GLU A 144 4.21 9.52 -12.95
C GLU A 144 4.39 8.32 -12.02
N LEU A 145 5.53 7.61 -12.10
CA LEU A 145 5.85 6.52 -11.17
C LEU A 145 5.88 7.01 -9.73
N VAL A 146 6.49 8.17 -9.47
CA VAL A 146 6.52 8.76 -8.12
C VAL A 146 5.11 9.05 -7.61
N GLU A 147 4.21 9.57 -8.46
CA GLU A 147 2.82 9.85 -8.11
C GLU A 147 2.06 8.57 -7.77
N LEU A 148 2.16 7.56 -8.64
CA LEU A 148 1.53 6.25 -8.43
C LEU A 148 2.02 5.56 -7.15
N LEU A 149 3.33 5.54 -6.90
CA LEU A 149 3.89 4.97 -5.67
C LEU A 149 3.46 5.75 -4.44
N SER A 150 3.50 7.09 -4.49
CA SER A 150 3.12 7.94 -3.34
C SER A 150 1.65 7.78 -2.93
N ALA A 151 0.77 7.44 -3.87
CA ALA A 151 -0.64 7.14 -3.65
C ALA A 151 -0.89 5.67 -3.27
N SER A 152 0.14 4.82 -3.24
CA SER A 152 -0.01 3.41 -2.88
C SER A 152 -0.38 3.25 -1.41
N PRO A 153 -1.35 2.36 -1.07
CA PRO A 153 -1.74 2.09 0.31
C PRO A 153 -0.55 1.80 1.22
N ARG A 154 0.35 0.94 0.77
CA ARG A 154 1.55 0.56 1.50
C ARG A 154 2.44 1.76 1.83
N PHE A 155 2.70 2.63 0.83
CA PHE A 155 3.53 3.82 1.04
C PHE A 155 2.84 4.85 1.93
N CYS A 156 1.52 5.04 1.76
CA CYS A 156 0.73 5.92 2.62
C CYS A 156 0.74 5.43 4.07
N LYS A 157 0.52 4.13 4.30
CA LYS A 157 0.48 3.55 5.65
C LYS A 157 1.83 3.62 6.35
N CYS A 158 2.93 3.22 5.69
CA CYS A 158 4.27 3.32 6.27
C CYS A 158 4.64 4.77 6.64
N LYS A 159 4.32 5.74 5.76
CA LYS A 159 4.52 7.16 6.09
C LYS A 159 3.68 7.56 7.28
N SER A 160 2.38 7.23 7.30
CA SER A 160 1.50 7.52 8.43
C SER A 160 2.06 6.97 9.74
N ASN A 161 2.43 5.69 9.78
CA ASN A 161 3.00 5.04 10.97
C ASN A 161 4.27 5.76 11.47
N PHE A 162 5.16 6.15 10.54
CA PHE A 162 6.35 6.92 10.88
C PHE A 162 5.99 8.26 11.53
N TYR A 163 5.11 9.04 10.87
CA TYR A 163 4.75 10.38 11.36
C TYR A 163 3.93 10.31 12.65
N GLU A 164 3.09 9.29 12.84
CA GLU A 164 2.39 9.04 14.10
C GLU A 164 3.36 8.76 15.24
N ALA A 165 4.36 7.89 15.02
CA ALA A 165 5.37 7.57 16.01
C ALA A 165 6.14 8.83 16.43
N VAL A 166 6.60 9.64 15.46
CA VAL A 166 7.38 10.85 15.72
C VAL A 166 6.50 11.96 16.33
N ARG A 167 5.23 12.08 15.90
CA ARG A 167 4.26 13.02 16.49
C ARG A 167 3.96 12.66 17.94
N GLY A 168 3.83 11.38 18.25
CA GLY A 168 3.63 10.86 19.60
C GLY A 168 4.79 11.16 20.58
N TYR A 169 5.93 11.63 20.07
CA TYR A 169 7.10 11.99 20.87
C TYR A 169 7.33 13.51 20.87
N PRO A 170 6.79 14.26 21.85
CA PRO A 170 6.77 15.72 21.86
C PRO A 170 8.13 16.40 21.80
N LYS A 171 9.17 15.68 22.16
CA LYS A 171 10.56 16.15 22.14
C LYS A 171 11.05 16.49 20.73
N VAL A 172 10.55 15.79 19.67
CA VAL A 172 10.94 16.05 18.30
C VAL A 172 10.26 17.31 17.78
N THR A 173 11.07 18.29 17.35
CA THR A 173 10.60 19.55 16.74
C THR A 173 10.59 19.48 15.22
N LYS A 174 11.55 18.79 14.64
CA LYS A 174 11.68 18.52 13.21
C LYS A 174 12.58 17.32 12.96
N PHE A 175 12.55 16.80 11.76
CA PHE A 175 13.57 15.88 11.28
C PHE A 175 14.04 16.26 9.89
N THR A 176 15.22 15.77 9.51
CA THR A 176 15.75 15.88 8.15
C THR A 176 16.10 14.51 7.61
N LEU A 177 15.85 14.33 6.31
CA LEU A 177 16.21 13.14 5.56
C LEU A 177 17.13 13.56 4.40
N ARG A 178 18.27 12.85 4.21
CA ARG A 178 19.28 13.20 3.20
C ARG A 178 19.89 11.96 2.59
N GLU A 179 20.23 12.03 1.32
CA GLU A 179 21.15 11.12 0.67
C GLU A 179 22.58 11.63 0.86
N LEU A 180 23.48 10.76 1.32
CA LEU A 180 24.88 11.09 1.54
C LEU A 180 25.78 10.25 0.62
N ASN A 181 26.96 10.80 0.29
CA ASN A 181 28.03 10.08 -0.38
C ASN A 181 28.96 9.36 0.64
N GLU A 182 30.00 8.70 0.13
CA GLU A 182 31.01 7.99 0.92
C GLU A 182 31.67 8.84 2.03
N ASN A 183 31.77 10.16 1.83
CA ASN A 183 32.38 11.11 2.75
C ASN A 183 31.34 11.78 3.68
N ASN A 184 30.12 11.24 3.77
CA ASN A 184 29.00 11.78 4.56
C ASN A 184 28.57 13.21 4.15
N ARG A 185 28.81 13.59 2.89
CA ARG A 185 28.35 14.87 2.31
C ARG A 185 27.04 14.63 1.57
N SER A 186 26.11 15.56 1.69
CA SER A 186 24.83 15.49 0.96
C SER A 186 25.06 15.46 -0.55
N ARG A 187 24.39 14.50 -1.24
CA ARG A 187 24.38 14.40 -2.71
C ARG A 187 23.26 15.21 -3.35
N SER A 188 22.14 15.28 -2.65
CA SER A 188 20.94 15.97 -3.11
C SER A 188 20.45 16.94 -2.05
N GLY A 189 19.39 17.69 -2.35
CA GLY A 189 18.70 18.51 -1.36
C GLY A 189 18.29 17.69 -0.13
N SER A 190 18.23 18.36 1.04
CA SER A 190 17.68 17.72 2.24
C SER A 190 16.17 17.94 2.29
N LEU A 191 15.43 16.90 2.62
CA LEU A 191 14.06 17.05 3.09
C LEU A 191 14.11 17.51 4.56
N GLU A 192 13.47 18.61 4.87
CA GLU A 192 13.19 19.02 6.25
C GLU A 192 11.68 19.04 6.45
N VAL A 193 11.20 18.36 7.50
CA VAL A 193 9.79 18.37 7.89
C VAL A 193 9.68 18.82 9.33
N LYS A 194 8.95 19.89 9.55
CA LYS A 194 8.67 20.43 10.89
C LYS A 194 7.48 19.75 11.52
N ARG A 195 7.42 19.75 12.85
CA ARG A 195 6.37 19.10 13.63
C ARG A 195 4.95 19.52 13.19
N GLU A 196 4.75 20.79 12.86
CA GLU A 196 3.45 21.34 12.42
C GLU A 196 2.96 20.70 11.10
N GLN A 197 3.86 20.10 10.35
CA GLN A 197 3.58 19.48 9.06
C GLN A 197 3.30 17.97 9.17
N PHE A 198 3.53 17.34 10.33
CA PHE A 198 3.41 15.88 10.47
C PHE A 198 2.00 15.38 10.16
N ASP A 199 0.97 16.15 10.51
CA ASP A 199 -0.43 15.79 10.28
C ASP A 199 -0.80 15.69 8.79
N TYR A 200 -0.02 16.29 7.88
CA TYR A 200 -0.24 16.14 6.43
C TYR A 200 0.08 14.76 5.90
N TYR A 201 0.79 13.94 6.67
CA TYR A 201 1.23 12.61 6.29
C TYR A 201 0.51 11.50 7.06
N ILE A 202 -0.28 11.84 8.07
CA ILE A 202 -0.98 10.88 8.94
C ILE A 202 -2.36 10.59 8.38
N LEU A 203 -2.64 9.31 8.18
CA LEU A 203 -3.95 8.84 7.76
C LEU A 203 -4.95 8.95 8.94
N ARG A 204 -6.14 9.45 8.68
CA ARG A 204 -7.19 9.57 9.70
C ARG A 204 -7.92 8.25 9.96
N SER A 205 -7.93 7.38 8.98
CA SER A 205 -8.57 6.06 9.05
C SER A 205 -7.82 5.07 8.16
N ASP A 206 -7.83 3.82 8.56
CA ASP A 206 -7.34 2.70 7.73
C ASP A 206 -8.44 2.13 6.82
N GLU A 207 -9.68 2.59 6.95
CA GLU A 207 -10.78 2.18 6.09
C GLU A 207 -10.59 2.70 4.68
N LEU A 208 -10.89 1.84 3.71
CA LEU A 208 -10.84 2.16 2.29
C LEU A 208 -12.25 2.23 1.73
N PRO A 209 -12.47 3.00 0.65
CA PRO A 209 -13.74 2.97 -0.05
C PRO A 209 -14.13 1.54 -0.41
N PRO A 210 -15.42 1.17 -0.26
CA PRO A 210 -15.89 -0.15 -0.65
C PRO A 210 -15.78 -0.35 -2.17
N VAL A 211 -15.53 -1.58 -2.59
CA VAL A 211 -15.50 -1.95 -4.02
C VAL A 211 -16.73 -2.77 -4.34
N LYS A 212 -17.37 -2.47 -5.47
CA LYS A 212 -18.48 -3.26 -5.99
C LYS A 212 -18.03 -4.19 -7.11
N ASP A 213 -18.22 -5.49 -6.90
CA ASP A 213 -18.09 -6.48 -7.96
C ASP A 213 -19.46 -6.80 -8.56
N ASN A 214 -19.72 -6.24 -9.75
CA ASN A 214 -20.97 -6.44 -10.48
C ASN A 214 -21.04 -7.79 -11.21
N LYS A 215 -20.00 -8.62 -11.10
CA LYS A 215 -19.90 -9.94 -11.75
C LYS A 215 -19.52 -11.03 -10.74
N ALA A 216 -19.83 -10.80 -9.48
CA ALA A 216 -19.56 -11.78 -8.45
C ALA A 216 -20.44 -13.02 -8.63
N THR A 217 -19.85 -14.19 -8.48
CA THR A 217 -20.56 -15.47 -8.37
C THR A 217 -20.22 -16.09 -7.04
N ILE A 218 -21.22 -16.49 -6.28
CA ILE A 218 -21.04 -17.14 -4.98
C ILE A 218 -21.78 -18.48 -5.00
N GLU A 219 -21.06 -19.58 -4.78
CA GLU A 219 -21.66 -20.86 -4.47
C GLU A 219 -22.11 -20.88 -3.01
N ILE A 220 -23.39 -21.12 -2.76
CA ILE A 220 -23.95 -21.08 -1.41
C ILE A 220 -23.63 -22.36 -0.66
N ILE A 221 -22.89 -22.24 0.45
CA ILE A 221 -22.63 -23.35 1.36
C ILE A 221 -23.68 -23.41 2.45
N SER A 222 -24.01 -22.26 3.06
CA SER A 222 -24.98 -22.19 4.18
C SER A 222 -25.80 -20.91 4.10
N PRO A 223 -27.07 -21.00 3.68
CA PRO A 223 -27.99 -19.87 3.74
C PRO A 223 -28.48 -19.67 5.18
N VAL A 224 -28.94 -18.45 5.49
CA VAL A 224 -29.61 -18.13 6.75
C VAL A 224 -31.11 -18.05 6.51
N LEU A 225 -31.87 -18.98 7.10
CA LEU A 225 -33.30 -19.08 6.97
C LEU A 225 -34.08 -18.34 8.09
N LYS A 226 -33.46 -17.30 8.65
CA LYS A 226 -34.08 -16.40 9.63
C LYS A 226 -33.92 -14.96 9.19
N ASP A 227 -34.94 -14.16 9.42
CA ASP A 227 -34.85 -12.72 9.22
C ASP A 227 -34.06 -12.09 10.37
N ALA A 228 -32.73 -12.22 10.28
CA ALA A 228 -31.78 -11.70 11.24
C ALA A 228 -30.46 -11.34 10.54
N ARG A 229 -29.67 -10.49 11.19
CA ARG A 229 -28.36 -10.05 10.68
C ARG A 229 -27.28 -11.12 10.82
N TYR A 230 -27.58 -12.35 10.44
CA TYR A 230 -26.60 -13.41 10.39
C TYR A 230 -25.88 -13.44 9.05
N ARG A 231 -24.65 -13.93 9.07
CA ARG A 231 -23.84 -14.06 7.84
C ARG A 231 -24.15 -15.40 7.18
N TRP A 232 -24.34 -15.33 5.86
CA TRP A 232 -24.36 -16.49 5.00
C TRP A 232 -22.94 -16.96 4.74
N LYS A 233 -22.76 -18.21 4.35
CA LYS A 233 -21.47 -18.75 3.96
C LYS A 233 -21.50 -19.24 2.51
N GLY A 234 -20.46 -18.91 1.73
CA GLY A 234 -20.34 -19.32 0.34
C GLY A 234 -18.91 -19.28 -0.16
N ILE A 235 -18.69 -19.82 -1.37
CA ILE A 235 -17.41 -19.76 -2.08
C ILE A 235 -17.49 -18.67 -3.13
N TYR A 236 -16.63 -17.68 -3.03
CA TYR A 236 -16.55 -16.57 -3.97
C TYR A 236 -15.68 -16.95 -5.17
N ASN A 237 -16.14 -16.66 -6.41
CA ASN A 237 -15.46 -17.06 -7.63
C ASN A 237 -14.10 -16.40 -7.88
N LYS A 238 -13.84 -15.24 -7.30
CA LYS A 238 -12.51 -14.60 -7.34
C LYS A 238 -11.69 -15.07 -6.15
N GLY A 239 -10.69 -15.90 -6.43
CA GLY A 239 -9.82 -16.52 -5.42
C GLY A 239 -10.29 -17.89 -4.91
N GLY A 240 -11.55 -18.30 -5.11
CA GLY A 240 -12.08 -19.58 -4.65
C GLY A 240 -12.15 -19.72 -3.13
N GLU A 241 -12.08 -18.60 -2.40
CA GLU A 241 -12.09 -18.57 -0.94
C GLU A 241 -13.51 -18.68 -0.39
N THR A 242 -13.63 -19.34 0.75
CA THR A 242 -14.87 -19.34 1.54
C THR A 242 -15.02 -17.98 2.22
N ILE A 243 -16.14 -17.32 1.96
CA ILE A 243 -16.47 -16.02 2.54
C ILE A 243 -17.74 -16.10 3.39
N ASP A 244 -17.76 -15.30 4.46
CA ASP A 244 -18.96 -14.98 5.22
C ASP A 244 -19.51 -13.65 4.72
N PHE A 245 -20.78 -13.60 4.28
CA PHE A 245 -21.36 -12.39 3.70
C PHE A 245 -22.74 -12.09 4.24
N TYR A 246 -23.13 -10.82 4.16
CA TYR A 246 -24.50 -10.39 4.45
C TYR A 246 -25.34 -10.41 3.17
N MET A 247 -26.54 -10.96 3.26
CA MET A 247 -27.54 -10.88 2.21
C MET A 247 -28.41 -9.66 2.48
N CYS A 248 -28.29 -8.62 1.67
CA CYS A 248 -29.05 -7.37 1.78
C CYS A 248 -30.11 -7.20 0.66
N ASP A 249 -30.22 -8.18 -0.26
CA ASP A 249 -31.31 -8.21 -1.25
C ASP A 249 -32.61 -8.65 -0.58
N GLU A 250 -33.44 -7.67 -0.22
CA GLU A 250 -34.72 -7.93 0.48
C GLU A 250 -35.73 -8.66 -0.43
N ASP A 251 -35.76 -8.38 -1.73
CA ASP A 251 -36.62 -9.08 -2.69
C ASP A 251 -36.25 -10.58 -2.75
N PHE A 252 -34.94 -10.86 -2.76
CA PHE A 252 -34.42 -12.24 -2.76
C PHE A 252 -34.73 -12.97 -1.45
N LYS A 253 -34.55 -12.31 -0.29
CA LYS A 253 -34.92 -12.87 1.01
C LYS A 253 -36.42 -13.18 1.07
N LYS A 254 -37.25 -12.28 0.60
CA LYS A 254 -38.70 -12.49 0.57
C LYS A 254 -39.08 -13.70 -0.27
N ASP A 255 -38.52 -13.83 -1.47
CA ASP A 255 -38.82 -14.97 -2.35
C ASP A 255 -38.30 -16.29 -1.74
N MET A 256 -37.23 -16.24 -0.92
CA MET A 256 -36.75 -17.38 -0.14
C MET A 256 -37.70 -17.75 0.98
N PHE A 257 -38.20 -16.77 1.76
CA PHE A 257 -39.15 -17.05 2.86
C PHE A 257 -40.54 -17.48 2.34
N ASP A 258 -40.92 -17.01 1.17
CA ASP A 258 -42.14 -17.44 0.47
C ASP A 258 -42.01 -18.83 -0.21
N GLU A 259 -40.90 -19.56 0.07
CA GLU A 259 -40.58 -20.90 -0.48
C GLU A 259 -40.52 -20.94 -2.03
N LYS A 260 -40.39 -19.78 -2.69
CA LYS A 260 -40.22 -19.69 -4.15
C LYS A 260 -38.83 -20.12 -4.62
N ILE A 261 -37.86 -20.08 -3.70
CA ILE A 261 -36.45 -20.45 -3.95
C ILE A 261 -36.09 -21.61 -3.03
N ALA A 262 -35.83 -22.78 -3.62
CA ALA A 262 -35.31 -23.94 -2.88
C ALA A 262 -33.78 -23.99 -2.95
N PHE A 263 -33.12 -23.99 -1.80
CA PHE A 263 -31.67 -24.16 -1.74
C PHE A 263 -31.29 -25.63 -1.92
N LYS A 264 -30.36 -25.87 -2.81
CA LYS A 264 -29.79 -27.20 -3.07
C LYS A 264 -28.25 -27.10 -3.04
N SER A 265 -27.58 -28.20 -2.75
CA SER A 265 -26.13 -28.27 -2.79
C SER A 265 -25.62 -27.93 -4.20
N GLY A 266 -24.60 -27.05 -4.29
CA GLY A 266 -24.06 -26.56 -5.56
C GLY A 266 -24.84 -25.39 -6.19
N MET A 267 -25.82 -24.82 -5.47
CA MET A 267 -26.50 -23.62 -5.94
C MET A 267 -25.59 -22.41 -5.92
N CYS A 268 -25.51 -21.71 -7.05
CA CYS A 268 -24.75 -20.48 -7.19
C CYS A 268 -25.69 -19.29 -7.38
N ILE A 269 -25.26 -18.12 -6.91
CA ILE A 269 -25.88 -16.83 -7.20
C ILE A 269 -24.89 -15.96 -7.96
N ASP A 270 -25.32 -15.30 -9.03
CA ASP A 270 -24.61 -14.17 -9.61
C ASP A 270 -25.18 -12.90 -9.01
N CYS A 271 -24.34 -12.03 -8.49
CA CYS A 271 -24.78 -10.91 -7.68
C CYS A 271 -23.89 -9.67 -7.84
N VAL A 272 -24.41 -8.54 -7.36
CA VAL A 272 -23.62 -7.36 -7.05
C VAL A 272 -23.11 -7.53 -5.62
N LEU A 273 -21.79 -7.65 -5.48
CA LEU A 273 -21.13 -7.85 -4.21
C LEU A 273 -20.38 -6.57 -3.82
N GLU A 274 -20.76 -5.96 -2.71
CA GLU A 274 -20.01 -4.89 -2.09
C GLU A 274 -18.99 -5.49 -1.13
N ILE A 275 -17.73 -5.06 -1.26
CA ILE A 275 -16.59 -5.54 -0.47
C ILE A 275 -16.04 -4.37 0.33
N GLN A 276 -16.20 -4.40 1.65
CA GLN A 276 -15.58 -3.45 2.57
C GLN A 276 -14.12 -3.81 2.75
N ARG A 277 -13.24 -2.81 2.69
CA ARG A 277 -11.80 -3.00 2.73
C ARG A 277 -11.15 -2.08 3.75
N LYS A 278 -10.02 -2.51 4.27
CA LYS A 278 -9.15 -1.67 5.09
C LYS A 278 -7.69 -1.91 4.77
N MET A 279 -6.82 -1.00 5.18
CA MET A 279 -5.38 -1.24 5.22
C MET A 279 -4.99 -1.98 6.50
N SER A 280 -4.13 -2.99 6.37
CA SER A 280 -3.44 -3.62 7.48
C SER A 280 -2.34 -2.69 8.02
N GLU A 281 -1.74 -3.05 9.16
CA GLU A 281 -0.56 -2.35 9.71
C GLU A 281 0.65 -2.33 8.75
N LEU A 282 0.69 -3.26 7.81
CA LEU A 282 1.72 -3.35 6.77
C LEU A 282 1.34 -2.58 5.49
N GLY A 283 0.18 -1.92 5.46
CA GLY A 283 -0.33 -1.23 4.28
C GLY A 283 -0.86 -2.14 3.19
N GLU A 284 -1.21 -3.39 3.52
CA GLU A 284 -1.87 -4.32 2.61
C GLU A 284 -3.39 -4.07 2.64
N VAL A 285 -4.02 -4.17 1.48
CA VAL A 285 -5.48 -4.07 1.39
C VAL A 285 -6.10 -5.40 1.79
N VAL A 286 -6.94 -5.38 2.83
CA VAL A 286 -7.61 -6.57 3.36
C VAL A 286 -9.11 -6.38 3.27
N ASN A 287 -9.81 -7.38 2.74
CA ASN A 287 -11.26 -7.44 2.74
C ASN A 287 -11.77 -7.78 4.14
N ILE A 288 -12.67 -6.96 4.67
CA ILE A 288 -13.17 -7.12 6.05
C ILE A 288 -14.63 -7.57 6.11
N SER A 289 -15.42 -7.28 5.09
CA SER A 289 -16.83 -7.64 5.02
C SER A 289 -17.30 -7.74 3.58
N TYR A 290 -18.23 -8.63 3.35
CA TYR A 290 -18.88 -8.85 2.07
C TYR A 290 -20.38 -8.69 2.23
N THR A 291 -21.00 -7.96 1.29
CA THR A 291 -22.46 -7.70 1.29
C THR A 291 -23.02 -7.92 -0.11
N VAL A 292 -23.95 -8.84 -0.24
CA VAL A 292 -24.72 -9.03 -1.47
C VAL A 292 -25.83 -8.00 -1.49
N GLU A 293 -25.72 -7.01 -2.40
CA GLU A 293 -26.72 -5.95 -2.57
C GLU A 293 -27.89 -6.37 -3.47
N THR A 294 -27.60 -7.14 -4.53
CA THR A 294 -28.59 -7.56 -5.51
C THR A 294 -28.21 -8.93 -6.07
N VAL A 295 -29.11 -9.87 -6.00
CA VAL A 295 -28.98 -11.17 -6.67
C VAL A 295 -29.50 -11.04 -8.09
N ILE A 296 -28.62 -11.16 -9.08
CA ILE A 296 -28.95 -10.99 -10.51
C ILE A 296 -29.64 -12.24 -11.03
N ARG A 297 -29.08 -13.41 -10.72
CA ARG A 297 -29.60 -14.72 -11.13
C ARG A 297 -29.21 -15.81 -10.15
N THR A 298 -29.96 -16.89 -10.17
CA THR A 298 -29.63 -18.14 -9.49
C THR A 298 -29.31 -19.21 -10.51
N ARG A 299 -28.33 -20.04 -10.22
CA ARG A 299 -27.93 -21.16 -11.05
C ARG A 299 -27.88 -22.45 -10.22
N PHE A 300 -28.49 -23.48 -10.76
CA PHE A 300 -28.42 -24.82 -10.19
C PHE A 300 -28.46 -25.84 -11.33
N ASP A 301 -27.44 -26.70 -11.40
CA ASP A 301 -27.24 -27.66 -12.49
C ASP A 301 -27.26 -26.93 -13.86
N LYS A 302 -28.20 -27.25 -14.75
CA LYS A 302 -28.39 -26.59 -16.05
C LYS A 302 -29.46 -25.49 -16.04
N MET A 303 -30.10 -25.28 -14.89
CA MET A 303 -31.15 -24.26 -14.75
C MET A 303 -30.54 -22.93 -14.30
N GLU A 304 -30.93 -21.89 -15.01
CA GLU A 304 -30.58 -20.51 -14.71
C GLU A 304 -31.84 -19.65 -14.67
N ILE A 305 -32.08 -18.93 -13.58
CA ILE A 305 -33.26 -18.09 -13.38
C ILE A 305 -32.77 -16.69 -13.06
N ILE A 306 -33.14 -15.72 -13.92
CA ILE A 306 -32.87 -14.30 -13.69
C ILE A 306 -33.96 -13.76 -12.77
N THR A 307 -33.54 -13.16 -11.65
CA THR A 307 -34.47 -12.55 -10.68
C THR A 307 -35.12 -11.29 -11.23
N PRO A 308 -36.29 -10.86 -10.71
CA PRO A 308 -36.92 -9.59 -11.13
C PRO A 308 -36.00 -8.37 -10.89
N GLN A 309 -35.31 -8.31 -9.74
CA GLN A 309 -34.33 -7.26 -9.41
C GLN A 309 -33.12 -7.33 -10.31
N GLY A 310 -32.67 -8.52 -10.68
CA GLY A 310 -31.58 -8.74 -11.63
C GLY A 310 -31.93 -8.21 -13.03
N LYS A 311 -33.13 -8.43 -13.51
CA LYS A 311 -33.62 -7.84 -14.79
C LYS A 311 -33.58 -6.31 -14.75
N ARG A 312 -34.00 -5.70 -13.62
CA ARG A 312 -33.96 -4.24 -13.43
C ARG A 312 -32.50 -3.74 -13.46
N HIS A 313 -31.61 -4.42 -12.74
CA HIS A 313 -30.20 -4.09 -12.69
C HIS A 313 -29.50 -4.17 -14.06
N LEU A 314 -29.73 -5.25 -14.81
CA LEU A 314 -29.14 -5.44 -16.15
C LEU A 314 -29.60 -4.34 -17.13
N ARG A 315 -30.91 -3.96 -17.11
CA ARG A 315 -31.46 -2.86 -17.93
C ARG A 315 -30.77 -1.53 -17.58
N LYS A 316 -30.51 -1.26 -16.28
CA LYS A 316 -29.83 -0.05 -15.87
C LYS A 316 -28.39 -0.01 -16.40
N LEU A 317 -27.64 -1.10 -16.29
CA LEU A 317 -26.29 -1.20 -16.83
C LEU A 317 -26.24 -1.02 -18.37
N GLU A 318 -27.21 -1.55 -19.08
CA GLU A 318 -27.32 -1.36 -20.54
C GLU A 318 -27.62 0.10 -20.92
N ALA A 319 -28.47 0.78 -20.15
CA ALA A 319 -28.77 2.20 -20.36
C ALA A 319 -27.54 3.07 -20.10
N GLU A 320 -26.80 2.82 -18.99
CA GLU A 320 -25.55 3.53 -18.66
C GLU A 320 -24.48 3.35 -19.75
N LYS A 321 -24.32 2.12 -20.25
CA LYS A 321 -23.39 1.86 -21.38
C LYS A 321 -23.76 2.61 -22.65
N LYS A 322 -25.08 2.69 -22.99
CA LYS A 322 -25.55 3.44 -24.16
C LYS A 322 -25.29 4.94 -24.00
N GLN A 323 -25.47 5.48 -22.80
CA GLN A 323 -25.25 6.89 -22.51
C GLN A 323 -23.76 7.25 -22.63
N LEU A 324 -22.86 6.45 -22.05
CA LEU A 324 -21.41 6.61 -22.19
C LEU A 324 -20.93 6.53 -23.66
N THR A 325 -21.58 5.70 -24.48
CA THR A 325 -21.24 5.61 -25.91
C THR A 325 -21.72 6.84 -26.69
N LEU A 326 -22.84 7.42 -26.32
CA LEU A 326 -23.36 8.66 -26.94
C LEU A 326 -22.47 9.87 -26.58
N ASP A 327 -22.01 9.97 -25.33
CA ASP A 327 -21.14 11.06 -24.86
C ASP A 327 -19.72 10.98 -25.46
N LEU A 328 -19.29 9.82 -25.96
CA LEU A 328 -17.98 9.64 -26.61
C LEU A 328 -18.00 9.96 -28.12
N PHE A 329 -19.17 10.05 -28.75
CA PHE A 329 -19.36 10.28 -30.19
C PHE A 329 -20.21 11.53 -30.49
N GLY A 330 -20.55 12.35 -29.48
CA GLY A 330 -21.33 13.59 -29.59
C GLY A 330 -20.48 14.87 -29.65
#